data_d9a73f33c408063d13f3f8dc3a763e3a
#
_entry.id   d9a73f33c408063d13f3f8dc3a763e3a
#
_cell.length_a   1.000
_cell.length_b   1.000
_cell.length_c   1.000
_cell.angle_alpha   90.00
_cell.angle_beta   90.00
_cell.angle_gamma   90.00
#
_symmetry.space_group_name_H-M   'P 1'
#
loop_
_entity.id
_entity.type
_entity.pdbx_description
1 polymer ?
#
loop_
_entity_poly.entity_id
_entity_poly.type
_entity_poly.pdbx_seq_one_letter_code
_entity_poly.pdbx_strand_id
1 'polypeptide(L)'
;EEFAKLREAYDKTKSKQSLPFYQQLFERTKEDYVKDDLFDSNDTIKIKEASFEAIVKELEVYNLSRTADDIKGIAFEKFLGKTFRGELGQFFTPRTIVDFMVALLDPEEGEIICDPCCGSGGFLIKAFEYVREKIENDIQKAKEQIKAQLFDEKYDSLSDKKKAEIDERVDEYFTILNKELDTIHTNSRLQHLSSDCIFGTDANPRM
;
A
#
# COMPACT_ATOMS: atom_id res chain seq x y z
N GLU A 1 -5.19 -17.49 -7.54
CA GLU A 1 -6.07 -18.06 -8.59
C GLU A 1 -5.73 -17.54 -10.00
N GLU A 2 -5.44 -16.27 -10.17
CA GLU A 2 -5.15 -15.65 -11.48
C GLU A 2 -3.83 -16.12 -12.06
N PHE A 3 -2.77 -16.18 -11.25
CA PHE A 3 -1.45 -16.69 -11.65
C PHE A 3 -1.54 -18.13 -12.16
N ALA A 4 -2.26 -19.01 -11.47
CA ALA A 4 -2.41 -20.42 -11.88
C ALA A 4 -3.15 -20.53 -13.24
N LYS A 5 -4.19 -19.73 -13.46
CA LYS A 5 -4.91 -19.67 -14.74
C LYS A 5 -4.03 -19.15 -15.89
N LEU A 6 -3.24 -18.12 -15.63
CA LEU A 6 -2.29 -17.58 -16.61
C LEU A 6 -1.18 -18.58 -16.93
N ARG A 7 -0.68 -19.31 -15.93
CA ARG A 7 0.31 -20.37 -16.12
C ARG A 7 -0.24 -21.51 -16.96
N GLU A 8 -1.45 -21.98 -16.67
CA GLU A 8 -2.09 -23.05 -17.45
C GLU A 8 -2.32 -22.62 -18.92
N ALA A 9 -2.73 -21.39 -19.15
CA ALA A 9 -2.90 -20.84 -20.50
C ALA A 9 -1.57 -20.76 -21.25
N TYR A 10 -0.50 -20.36 -20.57
CA TYR A 10 0.85 -20.34 -21.13
C TYR A 10 1.33 -21.76 -21.52
N ASP A 11 1.19 -22.72 -20.62
CA ASP A 11 1.66 -24.10 -20.85
C ASP A 11 0.96 -24.74 -22.05
N LYS A 12 -0.31 -24.41 -22.30
CA LYS A 12 -1.05 -24.85 -23.49
C LYS A 12 -0.52 -24.24 -24.80
N THR A 13 0.17 -23.12 -24.76
CA THR A 13 0.65 -22.38 -25.93
C THR A 13 2.17 -22.26 -26.00
N LYS A 14 2.91 -22.90 -25.07
CA LYS A 14 4.36 -22.77 -24.88
C LYS A 14 5.19 -22.95 -26.16
N SER A 15 4.80 -23.85 -27.03
CA SER A 15 5.50 -24.13 -28.31
C SER A 15 5.43 -22.97 -29.32
N LYS A 16 4.57 -21.99 -29.11
CA LYS A 16 4.36 -20.83 -30.00
C LYS A 16 4.89 -19.51 -29.42
N GLN A 17 5.46 -19.53 -28.24
CA GLN A 17 5.84 -18.32 -27.52
C GLN A 17 7.36 -18.15 -27.48
N SER A 18 7.82 -16.92 -27.72
CA SER A 18 9.23 -16.57 -27.79
C SER A 18 9.84 -16.18 -26.44
N LEU A 19 8.99 -15.81 -25.44
CA LEU A 19 9.42 -15.36 -24.12
C LEU A 19 9.01 -16.33 -23.02
N PRO A 20 9.83 -16.51 -21.96
CA PRO A 20 9.46 -17.25 -20.77
C PRO A 20 8.22 -16.67 -20.10
N PHE A 21 7.45 -17.50 -19.39
CA PHE A 21 6.20 -17.10 -18.73
C PHE A 21 6.36 -15.90 -17.80
N TYR A 22 7.40 -15.90 -16.95
CA TYR A 22 7.66 -14.84 -16.01
C TYR A 22 7.97 -13.50 -16.70
N GLN A 23 8.61 -13.54 -17.87
CA GLN A 23 8.89 -12.34 -18.65
C GLN A 23 7.60 -11.79 -19.29
N GLN A 24 6.72 -12.63 -19.79
CA GLN A 24 5.43 -12.19 -20.32
C GLN A 24 4.55 -11.56 -19.23
N LEU A 25 4.59 -12.13 -18.01
CA LEU A 25 3.90 -11.57 -16.87
C LEU A 25 4.47 -10.19 -16.50
N PHE A 26 5.79 -10.04 -16.58
CA PHE A 26 6.45 -8.76 -16.32
C PHE A 26 6.11 -7.70 -17.39
N GLU A 27 6.06 -8.07 -18.68
CA GLU A 27 5.62 -7.16 -19.73
C GLU A 27 4.19 -6.62 -19.48
N ARG A 28 3.26 -7.47 -19.04
CA ARG A 28 1.92 -7.01 -18.64
C ARG A 28 1.97 -6.06 -17.45
N THR A 29 2.79 -6.37 -16.46
CA THR A 29 2.96 -5.47 -15.29
C THR A 29 3.47 -4.10 -15.74
N LYS A 30 4.42 -4.03 -16.66
CA LYS A 30 4.88 -2.76 -17.22
C LYS A 30 3.75 -1.98 -17.91
N GLU A 31 2.89 -2.68 -18.67
CA GLU A 31 1.72 -2.07 -19.32
C GLU A 31 0.72 -1.49 -18.31
N ASP A 32 0.47 -2.21 -17.21
CA ASP A 32 -0.45 -1.78 -16.16
C ASP A 32 0.04 -0.51 -15.43
N TYR A 33 1.35 -0.33 -15.31
CA TYR A 33 1.99 0.78 -14.58
C TYR A 33 2.70 1.81 -15.48
N VAL A 34 2.32 1.88 -16.76
CA VAL A 34 2.89 2.88 -17.70
C VAL A 34 2.74 4.33 -17.21
N LYS A 35 1.62 4.62 -16.53
CA LYS A 35 1.33 5.99 -16.04
C LYS A 35 2.18 6.38 -14.84
N ASP A 36 2.69 5.41 -14.12
CA ASP A 36 3.46 5.61 -12.88
C ASP A 36 4.97 5.71 -13.16
N ASP A 37 5.39 5.51 -14.44
CA ASP A 37 6.79 5.58 -14.91
C ASP A 37 7.78 4.74 -14.06
N LEU A 38 7.30 3.57 -13.59
CA LEU A 38 8.06 2.70 -12.68
C LEU A 38 9.10 1.85 -13.38
N PHE A 39 8.92 1.57 -14.68
CA PHE A 39 9.75 0.64 -15.45
C PHE A 39 10.16 1.24 -16.79
N ASP A 40 11.43 1.04 -17.14
CA ASP A 40 11.91 1.31 -18.49
C ASP A 40 11.41 0.24 -19.48
N SER A 41 11.20 0.63 -20.75
CA SER A 41 10.78 -0.30 -21.81
C SER A 41 11.71 -1.49 -21.98
N ASN A 42 13.00 -1.31 -21.70
CA ASN A 42 14.05 -2.32 -21.82
C ASN A 42 14.27 -3.15 -20.54
N ASP A 43 13.54 -2.87 -19.48
CA ASP A 43 13.66 -3.64 -18.24
C ASP A 43 13.21 -5.08 -18.43
N THR A 44 14.04 -6.00 -17.92
CA THR A 44 13.79 -7.44 -17.98
C THR A 44 14.13 -8.11 -16.65
N ILE A 45 13.40 -9.17 -16.30
CA ILE A 45 13.72 -9.99 -15.14
C ILE A 45 14.93 -10.88 -15.48
N LYS A 46 16.07 -10.65 -14.81
CA LYS A 46 17.35 -11.34 -15.05
C LYS A 46 17.56 -12.50 -14.09
N ILE A 47 16.58 -13.40 -13.96
CA ILE A 47 16.69 -14.63 -13.15
C ILE A 47 16.35 -15.85 -14.00
N LYS A 48 16.80 -17.03 -13.53
CA LYS A 48 16.44 -18.30 -14.19
C LYS A 48 14.99 -18.66 -13.89
N GLU A 49 14.29 -19.28 -14.87
CA GLU A 49 12.89 -19.70 -14.73
C GLU A 49 12.67 -20.58 -13.48
N ALA A 50 13.55 -21.55 -13.23
CA ALA A 50 13.48 -22.39 -12.03
C ALA A 50 13.58 -21.60 -10.71
N SER A 51 14.38 -20.52 -10.68
CA SER A 51 14.49 -19.65 -9.51
C SER A 51 13.23 -18.82 -9.33
N PHE A 52 12.64 -18.32 -10.42
CA PHE A 52 11.36 -17.59 -10.37
C PHE A 52 10.25 -18.50 -9.84
N GLU A 53 10.14 -19.72 -10.34
CA GLU A 53 9.13 -20.69 -9.89
C GLU A 53 9.29 -21.06 -8.41
N ALA A 54 10.52 -21.22 -7.93
CA ALA A 54 10.80 -21.47 -6.53
C ALA A 54 10.34 -20.30 -5.64
N ILE A 55 10.64 -19.04 -6.05
CA ILE A 55 10.20 -17.83 -5.34
C ILE A 55 8.66 -17.75 -5.32
N VAL A 56 8.01 -17.97 -6.45
CA VAL A 56 6.54 -17.93 -6.52
C VAL A 56 5.93 -18.96 -5.57
N LYS A 57 6.44 -20.20 -5.55
CA LYS A 57 5.96 -21.26 -4.67
C LYS A 57 6.05 -20.91 -3.19
N GLU A 58 7.11 -20.21 -2.78
CA GLU A 58 7.28 -19.77 -1.39
C GLU A 58 6.39 -18.60 -1.04
N LEU A 59 6.09 -17.71 -2.00
CA LEU A 59 5.37 -16.45 -1.74
C LEU A 59 3.87 -16.54 -2.04
N GLU A 60 3.39 -17.50 -2.86
CA GLU A 60 1.99 -17.58 -3.30
C GLU A 60 0.97 -17.80 -2.17
N VAL A 61 1.44 -18.31 -1.01
CA VAL A 61 0.61 -18.51 0.17
C VAL A 61 0.33 -17.21 0.93
N TYR A 62 1.07 -16.14 0.63
CA TYR A 62 0.97 -14.84 1.30
C TYR A 62 0.28 -13.82 0.40
N ASN A 63 -0.60 -13.00 0.98
CA ASN A 63 -1.15 -11.84 0.28
C ASN A 63 -0.23 -10.63 0.49
N LEU A 64 0.75 -10.46 -0.40
CA LEU A 64 1.75 -9.40 -0.29
C LEU A 64 1.17 -7.98 -0.42
N SER A 65 -0.03 -7.83 -1.00
CA SER A 65 -0.71 -6.53 -1.10
C SER A 65 -1.37 -6.11 0.21
N ARG A 66 -1.70 -7.10 1.07
CA ARG A 66 -2.37 -6.88 2.36
C ARG A 66 -1.45 -7.05 3.56
N THR A 67 -0.18 -7.38 3.33
CA THR A 67 0.78 -7.40 4.43
C THR A 67 0.94 -5.97 4.92
N ALA A 68 0.52 -5.77 6.17
CA ALA A 68 0.79 -4.54 6.89
C ALA A 68 2.31 -4.38 6.99
N ASP A 69 2.74 -3.13 6.99
CA ASP A 69 4.11 -2.71 7.19
C ASP A 69 5.07 -2.99 6.02
N ASP A 70 6.16 -2.33 6.07
CA ASP A 70 7.31 -2.41 5.20
C ASP A 70 8.01 -3.79 5.25
N ILE A 71 7.23 -4.89 5.21
CA ILE A 71 7.78 -6.25 5.11
C ILE A 71 8.69 -6.37 3.88
N LYS A 72 8.36 -5.64 2.80
CA LYS A 72 9.20 -5.57 1.59
C LYS A 72 10.54 -4.92 1.91
N GLY A 73 10.55 -3.78 2.62
CA GLY A 73 11.77 -3.12 3.08
C GLY A 73 12.56 -3.99 4.06
N ILE A 74 11.92 -4.62 5.02
CA ILE A 74 12.56 -5.56 5.96
C ILE A 74 13.18 -6.76 5.21
N ALA A 75 12.48 -7.33 4.24
CA ALA A 75 12.99 -8.42 3.42
C ALA A 75 14.20 -7.94 2.60
N PHE A 76 14.12 -6.78 1.99
CA PHE A 76 15.20 -6.16 1.24
C PHE A 76 16.42 -5.88 2.14
N GLU A 77 16.19 -5.37 3.34
CA GLU A 77 17.21 -5.10 4.34
C GLU A 77 17.93 -6.37 4.80
N LYS A 78 17.20 -7.47 4.97
CA LYS A 78 17.78 -8.79 5.29
C LYS A 78 18.50 -9.42 4.10
N PHE A 79 17.98 -9.24 2.88
CA PHE A 79 18.56 -9.79 1.65
C PHE A 79 19.89 -9.12 1.28
N LEU A 80 19.95 -7.80 1.41
CA LEU A 80 21.13 -7.02 1.09
C LEU A 80 22.26 -7.19 2.12
N GLY A 81 22.47 -8.29 2.71
CA GLY A 81 23.52 -8.61 3.72
C GLY A 81 24.66 -7.58 3.87
N LYS A 82 25.45 -7.65 4.90
CA LYS A 82 26.48 -6.66 5.25
C LYS A 82 27.47 -6.35 4.10
N THR A 83 27.71 -7.31 3.21
CA THR A 83 28.67 -7.19 2.10
C THR A 83 28.13 -6.30 0.97
N PHE A 84 26.85 -6.41 0.64
CA PHE A 84 26.25 -5.64 -0.45
C PHE A 84 26.01 -4.17 -0.07
N ARG A 85 25.74 -3.90 1.22
CA ARG A 85 25.58 -2.53 1.74
C ARG A 85 26.84 -1.68 1.61
N GLY A 86 28.02 -2.30 1.79
CA GLY A 86 29.30 -1.60 1.71
C GLY A 86 29.71 -1.20 0.29
N GLU A 87 29.34 -1.97 -0.72
CA GLU A 87 29.69 -1.73 -2.13
C GLU A 87 28.80 -0.67 -2.79
N LEU A 88 27.51 -0.58 -2.38
CA LEU A 88 26.56 0.40 -2.93
C LEU A 88 26.50 1.72 -2.15
N GLY A 89 27.14 1.80 -0.96
CA GLY A 89 27.10 3.00 -0.12
C GLY A 89 25.70 3.35 0.40
N GLN A 90 24.76 2.42 0.30
CA GLN A 90 23.37 2.63 0.69
C GLN A 90 23.12 2.01 2.07
N PHE A 91 22.72 2.83 3.02
CA PHE A 91 22.40 2.43 4.37
C PHE A 91 20.95 2.75 4.66
N PHE A 92 20.17 1.71 4.94
CA PHE A 92 18.80 1.90 5.45
C PHE A 92 18.84 2.28 6.92
N THR A 93 18.12 3.30 7.30
CA THR A 93 17.94 3.65 8.71
C THR A 93 17.16 2.53 9.40
N PRO A 94 17.64 2.01 10.56
CA PRO A 94 16.92 0.99 11.30
C PRO A 94 15.48 1.43 11.62
N ARG A 95 14.50 0.55 11.43
CA ARG A 95 13.08 0.88 11.57
C ARG A 95 12.73 1.45 12.94
N THR A 96 13.30 0.92 14.00
CA THR A 96 13.13 1.45 15.36
C THR A 96 13.53 2.91 15.51
N ILE A 97 14.52 3.37 14.73
CA ILE A 97 14.94 4.79 14.70
C ILE A 97 13.93 5.60 13.89
N VAL A 98 13.47 5.08 12.75
CA VAL A 98 12.43 5.72 11.93
C VAL A 98 11.15 5.90 12.75
N ASP A 99 10.68 4.83 13.42
CA ASP A 99 9.50 4.85 14.28
C ASP A 99 9.63 5.88 15.41
N PHE A 100 10.79 5.91 16.07
CA PHE A 100 11.06 6.86 17.13
C PHE A 100 11.05 8.30 16.64
N MET A 101 11.69 8.57 15.49
CA MET A 101 11.78 9.92 14.93
C MET A 101 10.41 10.42 14.47
N VAL A 102 9.63 9.59 13.78
CA VAL A 102 8.28 9.95 13.34
C VAL A 102 7.36 10.19 14.55
N ALA A 103 7.41 9.32 15.56
CA ALA A 103 6.64 9.49 16.79
C ALA A 103 7.05 10.75 17.57
N LEU A 104 8.34 11.12 17.56
CA LEU A 104 8.83 12.35 18.20
C LEU A 104 8.37 13.62 17.48
N LEU A 105 8.32 13.59 16.14
CA LEU A 105 7.82 14.69 15.32
C LEU A 105 6.31 14.84 15.39
N ASP A 106 5.60 13.75 15.69
CA ASP A 106 4.14 13.69 15.84
C ASP A 106 3.37 14.37 14.70
N PRO A 107 3.64 14.03 13.41
CA PRO A 107 3.05 14.76 12.30
C PRO A 107 1.53 14.69 12.30
N GLU A 108 0.92 15.82 11.93
CA GLU A 108 -0.53 15.99 11.87
C GLU A 108 -1.05 16.00 10.42
N GLU A 109 -2.34 15.73 10.25
CA GLU A 109 -2.99 15.80 8.95
C GLU A 109 -2.90 17.23 8.37
N GLY A 110 -2.55 17.31 7.08
CA GLY A 110 -2.38 18.58 6.36
C GLY A 110 -0.99 19.21 6.50
N GLU A 111 -0.10 18.66 7.34
CA GLU A 111 1.29 19.10 7.39
C GLU A 111 2.08 18.56 6.18
N ILE A 112 2.98 19.39 5.68
CA ILE A 112 3.85 19.01 4.56
C ILE A 112 5.11 18.36 5.10
N ILE A 113 5.34 17.11 4.70
CA ILE A 113 6.48 16.29 5.09
C ILE A 113 7.39 16.13 3.87
N CYS A 114 8.65 16.47 4.01
CA CYS A 114 9.64 16.34 2.94
C CYS A 114 10.89 15.60 3.43
N ASP A 115 11.28 14.56 2.69
CA ASP A 115 12.56 13.87 2.87
C ASP A 115 13.44 14.10 1.65
N PRO A 116 14.50 14.95 1.77
CA PRO A 116 15.38 15.29 0.65
C PRO A 116 16.38 14.18 0.29
N CYS A 117 16.44 13.08 1.04
CA CYS A 117 17.33 11.94 0.85
C CYS A 117 16.58 10.64 1.10
N CYS A 118 15.38 10.52 0.52
CA CYS A 118 14.37 9.55 0.93
C CYS A 118 14.78 8.08 0.69
N GLY A 119 15.73 7.82 -0.19
CA GLY A 119 16.05 6.46 -0.57
C GLY A 119 14.80 5.72 -1.05
N SER A 120 14.51 4.57 -0.46
CA SER A 120 13.28 3.81 -0.72
C SER A 120 12.02 4.34 -0.02
N GLY A 121 12.08 5.52 0.58
CA GLY A 121 10.93 6.18 1.22
C GLY A 121 10.61 5.70 2.64
N GLY A 122 11.54 5.08 3.34
CA GLY A 122 11.27 4.48 4.66
C GLY A 122 10.68 5.44 5.69
N PHE A 123 11.16 6.68 5.77
CA PHE A 123 10.60 7.72 6.63
C PHE A 123 9.23 8.20 6.14
N LEU A 124 9.08 8.37 4.83
CA LEU A 124 7.84 8.87 4.22
C LEU A 124 6.70 7.87 4.37
N ILE A 125 6.98 6.57 4.15
CA ILE A 125 6.02 5.49 4.37
C ILE A 125 5.57 5.49 5.82
N LYS A 126 6.51 5.57 6.77
CA LYS A 126 6.16 5.56 8.19
C LYS A 126 5.38 6.80 8.62
N ALA A 127 5.74 7.97 8.10
CA ALA A 127 4.99 9.20 8.34
C ALA A 127 3.55 9.11 7.78
N PHE A 128 3.40 8.57 6.57
CA PHE A 128 2.09 8.31 5.98
C PHE A 128 1.25 7.37 6.86
N GLU A 129 1.81 6.23 7.29
CA GLU A 129 1.11 5.28 8.16
C GLU A 129 0.70 5.91 9.48
N TYR A 130 1.57 6.73 10.08
CA TYR A 130 1.31 7.40 11.35
C TYR A 130 0.13 8.38 11.26
N VAL A 131 0.11 9.24 10.23
CA VAL A 131 -1.01 10.19 10.02
C VAL A 131 -2.28 9.46 9.59
N ARG A 132 -2.16 8.41 8.75
CA ARG A 132 -3.29 7.56 8.38
C ARG A 132 -3.99 6.96 9.61
N GLU A 133 -3.23 6.44 10.56
CA GLU A 133 -3.79 5.89 11.80
C GLU A 133 -4.57 6.94 12.59
N LYS A 134 -4.08 8.20 12.66
CA LYS A 134 -4.83 9.32 13.26
C LYS A 134 -6.15 9.57 12.53
N ILE A 135 -6.13 9.60 11.20
CA ILE A 135 -7.33 9.78 10.36
C ILE A 135 -8.33 8.64 10.58
N GLU A 136 -7.87 7.38 10.58
CA GLU A 136 -8.70 6.22 10.85
C GLU A 136 -9.37 6.28 12.23
N ASN A 137 -8.61 6.68 13.25
CA ASN A 137 -9.12 6.86 14.61
C ASN A 137 -10.18 7.97 14.68
N ASP A 138 -9.99 9.08 13.97
CA ASP A 138 -10.98 10.17 13.92
C ASP A 138 -12.27 9.75 13.24
N ILE A 139 -12.16 9.03 12.13
CA ILE A 139 -13.32 8.47 11.43
C ILE A 139 -14.05 7.46 12.31
N GLN A 140 -13.32 6.63 13.05
CA GLN A 140 -13.92 5.68 13.97
C GLN A 140 -14.69 6.40 15.10
N LYS A 141 -14.10 7.43 15.70
CA LYS A 141 -14.79 8.28 16.71
C LYS A 141 -16.05 8.94 16.13
N ALA A 142 -15.97 9.46 14.89
CA ALA A 142 -17.12 10.06 14.22
C ALA A 142 -18.25 9.03 14.03
N LYS A 143 -17.95 7.80 13.62
CA LYS A 143 -18.91 6.72 13.50
C LYS A 143 -19.57 6.37 14.84
N GLU A 144 -18.79 6.32 15.91
CA GLU A 144 -19.30 6.06 17.27
C GLU A 144 -20.24 7.16 17.74
N GLN A 145 -19.90 8.43 17.46
CA GLN A 145 -20.76 9.57 17.76
C GLN A 145 -22.08 9.53 16.98
N ILE A 146 -22.04 9.20 15.69
CA ILE A 146 -23.24 9.03 14.85
C ILE A 146 -24.12 7.93 15.41
N LYS A 147 -23.54 6.78 15.77
CA LYS A 147 -24.28 5.68 16.41
C LYS A 147 -24.92 6.13 17.72
N ALA A 148 -24.17 6.79 18.60
CA ALA A 148 -24.67 7.24 19.89
C ALA A 148 -25.83 8.25 19.77
N GLN A 149 -25.82 9.07 18.70
CA GLN A 149 -26.88 10.06 18.46
C GLN A 149 -28.15 9.44 17.83
N LEU A 150 -27.99 8.47 16.97
CA LEU A 150 -29.10 7.86 16.21
C LEU A 150 -29.72 6.65 16.89
N PHE A 151 -28.91 5.89 17.63
CA PHE A 151 -29.37 4.76 18.46
C PHE A 151 -29.48 5.19 19.93
N ASP A 152 -30.32 6.19 20.19
CA ASP A 152 -30.63 6.66 21.53
C ASP A 152 -31.54 5.67 22.29
N GLU A 153 -31.82 5.96 23.58
CA GLU A 153 -32.70 5.11 24.44
C GLU A 153 -34.09 4.89 23.85
N LYS A 154 -34.53 5.71 22.90
CA LYS A 154 -35.83 5.61 22.25
C LYS A 154 -35.83 4.71 21.03
N TYR A 155 -34.65 4.40 20.47
CA TYR A 155 -34.54 3.58 19.25
C TYR A 155 -35.30 2.26 19.40
N ASP A 156 -35.12 1.54 20.50
CA ASP A 156 -35.77 0.23 20.73
C ASP A 156 -37.30 0.33 20.76
N SER A 157 -37.84 1.48 21.11
CA SER A 157 -39.28 1.75 21.17
C SER A 157 -39.92 2.16 19.85
N LEU A 158 -39.10 2.36 18.79
CA LEU A 158 -39.58 2.77 17.47
C LEU A 158 -40.24 1.60 16.70
N SER A 159 -41.11 1.99 15.75
CA SER A 159 -41.64 1.02 14.79
C SER A 159 -40.55 0.52 13.83
N ASP A 160 -40.72 -0.70 13.29
CA ASP A 160 -39.76 -1.31 12.37
C ASP A 160 -39.42 -0.43 11.16
N LYS A 161 -40.43 0.32 10.65
CA LYS A 161 -40.22 1.26 9.55
C LYS A 161 -39.28 2.39 9.94
N LYS A 162 -39.45 2.96 11.15
CA LYS A 162 -38.57 4.05 11.63
C LYS A 162 -37.16 3.54 11.95
N LYS A 163 -37.03 2.32 12.46
CA LYS A 163 -35.72 1.70 12.68
C LYS A 163 -34.99 1.53 11.34
N ALA A 164 -35.66 1.01 10.33
CA ALA A 164 -35.07 0.85 9.00
C ALA A 164 -34.63 2.19 8.38
N GLU A 165 -35.38 3.27 8.56
CA GLU A 165 -35.00 4.62 8.10
C GLU A 165 -33.75 5.14 8.84
N ILE A 166 -33.59 4.82 10.11
CA ILE A 166 -32.39 5.20 10.89
C ILE A 166 -31.19 4.36 10.45
N ASP A 167 -31.37 3.06 10.28
CA ASP A 167 -30.31 2.15 9.87
C ASP A 167 -29.76 2.54 8.48
N GLU A 168 -30.65 2.83 7.51
CA GLU A 168 -30.26 3.32 6.19
C GLU A 168 -29.44 4.61 6.26
N ARG A 169 -29.83 5.57 7.11
CA ARG A 169 -29.07 6.82 7.32
C ARG A 169 -27.70 6.56 7.94
N VAL A 170 -27.59 5.63 8.88
CA VAL A 170 -26.28 5.24 9.46
C VAL A 170 -25.37 4.67 8.39
N ASP A 171 -25.90 3.79 7.55
CA ASP A 171 -25.15 3.16 6.46
C ASP A 171 -24.70 4.19 5.42
N GLU A 172 -25.55 5.18 5.08
CA GLU A 172 -25.17 6.30 4.22
C GLU A 172 -24.00 7.12 4.80
N TYR A 173 -24.10 7.52 6.08
CA TYR A 173 -23.02 8.27 6.76
C TYR A 173 -21.73 7.46 6.81
N PHE A 174 -21.80 6.16 7.10
CA PHE A 174 -20.62 5.31 7.14
C PHE A 174 -19.98 5.12 5.76
N THR A 175 -20.80 5.07 4.72
CA THR A 175 -20.32 5.02 3.33
C THR A 175 -19.56 6.29 2.97
N ILE A 176 -20.05 7.47 3.38
CA ILE A 176 -19.37 8.74 3.17
C ILE A 176 -18.04 8.77 3.93
N LEU A 177 -18.05 8.43 5.21
CA LEU A 177 -16.84 8.41 6.05
C LEU A 177 -15.79 7.40 5.54
N ASN A 178 -16.21 6.26 5.03
CA ASN A 178 -15.28 5.27 4.46
C ASN A 178 -14.59 5.77 3.19
N LYS A 179 -15.20 6.65 2.41
CA LYS A 179 -14.58 7.26 1.23
C LYS A 179 -13.37 8.13 1.57
N GLU A 180 -13.32 8.67 2.78
CA GLU A 180 -12.17 9.44 3.26
C GLU A 180 -10.90 8.58 3.43
N LEU A 181 -11.08 7.25 3.55
CA LEU A 181 -10.00 6.26 3.67
C LEU A 181 -9.60 5.66 2.31
N ASP A 182 -10.07 6.19 1.21
CA ASP A 182 -9.75 5.71 -0.13
C ASP A 182 -8.64 6.57 -0.75
N THR A 183 -7.51 5.96 -1.08
CA THR A 183 -6.37 6.64 -1.71
C THR A 183 -6.59 6.96 -3.19
N ILE A 184 -7.60 6.34 -3.82
CA ILE A 184 -7.93 6.52 -5.25
C ILE A 184 -9.04 7.57 -5.41
N HIS A 185 -9.90 7.70 -4.40
CA HIS A 185 -11.03 8.63 -4.46
C HIS A 185 -10.55 10.08 -4.39
N THR A 186 -10.78 10.82 -5.46
CA THR A 186 -10.41 12.24 -5.56
C THR A 186 -11.02 13.05 -4.41
N ASN A 187 -10.18 13.82 -3.73
CA ASN A 187 -10.51 14.65 -2.55
C ASN A 187 -10.79 13.88 -1.26
N SER A 188 -10.41 12.61 -1.15
CA SER A 188 -10.39 11.93 0.15
C SER A 188 -9.23 12.42 1.02
N ARG A 189 -9.35 12.28 2.35
CA ARG A 189 -8.28 12.65 3.30
C ARG A 189 -6.98 11.87 3.02
N LEU A 190 -7.07 10.58 2.73
CA LEU A 190 -5.87 9.77 2.41
C LEU A 190 -5.27 10.10 1.05
N GLN A 191 -6.08 10.42 0.05
CA GLN A 191 -5.56 10.86 -1.25
C GLN A 191 -4.82 12.19 -1.09
N HIS A 192 -5.38 13.15 -0.36
CA HIS A 192 -4.71 14.43 -0.06
C HIS A 192 -3.39 14.21 0.70
N LEU A 193 -3.39 13.36 1.73
CA LEU A 193 -2.18 13.01 2.47
C LEU A 193 -1.09 12.45 1.55
N SER A 194 -1.43 11.52 0.66
CA SER A 194 -0.45 10.87 -0.21
C SER A 194 0.06 11.75 -1.34
N SER A 195 -0.79 12.60 -1.90
CA SER A 195 -0.47 13.36 -3.12
C SER A 195 0.02 14.78 -2.85
N ASP A 196 -0.45 15.40 -1.76
CA ASP A 196 -0.25 16.82 -1.52
C ASP A 196 0.55 17.12 -0.24
N CYS A 197 0.77 16.13 0.62
CA CYS A 197 1.43 16.34 1.90
C CYS A 197 2.78 15.64 2.04
N ILE A 198 3.07 14.59 1.24
CA ILE A 198 4.28 13.78 1.38
C ILE A 198 5.15 13.89 0.13
N PHE A 199 6.38 14.35 0.32
CA PHE A 199 7.33 14.59 -0.74
C PHE A 199 8.69 13.96 -0.43
N GLY A 200 9.28 13.31 -1.44
CA GLY A 200 10.62 12.74 -1.33
C GLY A 200 11.46 13.04 -2.55
N THR A 201 12.74 13.22 -2.35
CA THR A 201 13.72 13.26 -3.43
C THR A 201 14.92 12.40 -3.07
N ASP A 202 15.61 11.87 -4.08
CA ASP A 202 16.88 11.19 -3.92
C ASP A 202 17.82 11.53 -5.06
N ALA A 203 19.13 11.49 -4.80
CA ALA A 203 20.16 11.72 -5.82
C ALA A 203 20.26 10.55 -6.81
N ASN A 204 19.81 9.36 -6.41
CA ASN A 204 19.79 8.19 -7.27
C ASN A 204 18.42 8.10 -7.99
N PRO A 205 18.38 8.27 -9.33
CA PRO A 205 17.12 8.27 -10.09
C PRO A 205 16.42 6.91 -10.14
N ARG A 206 17.01 5.86 -9.54
CA ARG A 206 16.47 4.50 -9.48
C ARG A 206 16.01 4.09 -8.09
N MET A 207 15.90 5.03 -7.17
CA MET A 207 15.39 4.79 -5.82
C MET A 207 13.91 5.11 -5.72
#